data_d39843cf874c7abe0946bf125f8d3f9a
#
_entry.id   d39843cf874c7abe0946bf125f8d3f9a
#
_cell.length_a   1.000
_cell.length_b   1.000
_cell.length_c   1.000
_cell.angle_alpha   90.00
_cell.angle_beta   90.00
_cell.angle_gamma   90.00
#
_symmetry.space_group_name_H-M   'P 1'
#
loop_
_entity.id
_entity.type
_entity.pdbx_description
1 polymer ?
#
loop_
_entity_poly.entity_id
_entity_poly.type
_entity_poly.pdbx_seq_one_letter_code
_entity_poly.pdbx_strand_id
1 'polypeptide(L)'
;MPIIAHDNLLRDSICQRLEQFKCLNQSDQSLTKAAVVIGVTSHSETNSACIFLTRRSSKLRKHSGQFALPGGKVDPNESITDAALRELSEELGLIQRHDSVLGTLDDMPTQSGFCITPVVVWIENQRDLNPNPDEVAQVYQIPLAELESLDLKISRENADANLTPQELISNNDNSSGDNEVMSLYLPSVGTTVYSPTAAIIYQFREVALLGNATRVAHFGQPRFAWR
;
A
#
# COMPACT_ATOMS: atom_id res chain seq x y z
N MET A 1 -17.02 -4.74 -15.16
CA MET A 1 -15.78 -5.43 -14.78
C MET A 1 -16.16 -6.80 -14.23
N PRO A 2 -15.35 -7.86 -14.43
CA PRO A 2 -15.62 -9.14 -13.80
C PRO A 2 -15.61 -8.96 -12.28
N ILE A 3 -16.50 -9.63 -11.56
CA ILE A 3 -16.56 -9.60 -10.09
C ILE A 3 -15.59 -10.67 -9.58
N ILE A 4 -14.62 -10.29 -8.77
CA ILE A 4 -13.77 -11.22 -8.02
C ILE A 4 -14.47 -11.48 -6.69
N ALA A 5 -14.89 -12.73 -6.46
CA ALA A 5 -15.55 -13.11 -5.22
C ALA A 5 -14.56 -13.12 -4.04
N HIS A 6 -15.04 -12.71 -2.86
CA HIS A 6 -14.29 -12.88 -1.61
C HIS A 6 -14.62 -14.27 -1.06
N ASP A 7 -13.82 -15.27 -1.42
CA ASP A 7 -14.02 -16.67 -1.08
C ASP A 7 -12.70 -17.39 -0.78
N ASN A 8 -12.80 -18.65 -0.36
CA ASN A 8 -11.63 -19.46 -0.03
C ASN A 8 -10.73 -19.73 -1.24
N LEU A 9 -11.27 -19.78 -2.47
CA LEU A 9 -10.47 -19.99 -3.66
C LEU A 9 -9.53 -18.81 -3.91
N LEU A 10 -10.02 -17.59 -3.74
CA LEU A 10 -9.22 -16.39 -3.83
C LEU A 10 -8.16 -16.37 -2.71
N ARG A 11 -8.58 -16.64 -1.46
CA ARG A 11 -7.67 -16.71 -0.30
C ARG A 11 -6.52 -17.67 -0.54
N ASP A 12 -6.82 -18.90 -0.92
CA ASP A 12 -5.83 -19.95 -1.16
C ASP A 12 -4.89 -19.58 -2.33
N SER A 13 -5.44 -18.97 -3.39
CA SER A 13 -4.64 -18.50 -4.53
C SER A 13 -3.65 -17.39 -4.12
N ILE A 14 -4.10 -16.41 -3.33
CA ILE A 14 -3.23 -15.34 -2.81
C ILE A 14 -2.15 -15.94 -1.91
N CYS A 15 -2.52 -16.81 -0.97
CA CYS A 15 -1.60 -17.47 -0.04
C CYS A 15 -0.50 -18.23 -0.80
N GLN A 16 -0.89 -19.08 -1.74
CA GLN A 16 0.05 -19.85 -2.56
C GLN A 16 1.03 -18.97 -3.34
N ARG A 17 0.55 -17.87 -3.92
CA ARG A 17 1.40 -16.95 -4.69
C ARG A 17 2.37 -16.19 -3.79
N LEU A 18 1.94 -15.76 -2.60
CA LEU A 18 2.80 -15.12 -1.62
C LEU A 18 3.86 -16.09 -1.08
N GLU A 19 3.53 -17.36 -0.82
CA GLU A 19 4.49 -18.39 -0.43
C GLU A 19 5.56 -18.65 -1.51
N GLN A 20 5.19 -18.59 -2.79
CA GLN A 20 6.12 -18.73 -3.91
C GLN A 20 6.98 -17.49 -4.13
N PHE A 21 6.49 -16.34 -3.71
CA PHE A 21 7.20 -15.08 -3.84
C PHE A 21 8.23 -14.91 -2.73
N LYS A 22 9.50 -15.07 -3.07
CA LYS A 22 10.60 -14.86 -2.09
C LYS A 22 10.78 -13.36 -1.85
N CYS A 23 10.21 -12.87 -0.76
CA CYS A 23 10.35 -11.47 -0.34
C CYS A 23 11.81 -11.06 -0.17
N LEU A 24 12.13 -9.83 -0.56
CA LEU A 24 13.40 -9.19 -0.28
C LEU A 24 13.27 -8.34 0.97
N ASN A 25 14.04 -8.71 2.00
CA ASN A 25 14.13 -7.95 3.24
C ASN A 25 15.31 -6.98 3.16
N GLN A 26 15.07 -5.75 3.57
CA GLN A 26 16.13 -4.74 3.66
C GLN A 26 16.98 -4.95 4.91
N SER A 27 18.29 -4.94 4.71
CA SER A 27 19.26 -5.09 5.80
C SER A 27 19.69 -3.75 6.42
N ASP A 28 19.26 -2.61 5.88
CA ASP A 28 19.65 -1.29 6.37
C ASP A 28 19.01 -1.01 7.73
N GLN A 29 19.81 -1.13 8.78
CA GLN A 29 19.40 -0.90 10.17
C GLN A 29 19.24 0.60 10.51
N SER A 30 19.62 1.52 9.63
CA SER A 30 19.44 2.95 9.85
C SER A 30 18.00 3.41 9.64
N LEU A 31 17.19 2.63 8.90
CA LEU A 31 15.80 2.92 8.60
C LEU A 31 14.88 2.51 9.77
N THR A 32 13.91 3.38 10.04
CA THR A 32 12.84 3.06 11.00
C THR A 32 11.90 2.01 10.39
N LYS A 33 11.74 0.87 11.06
CA LYS A 33 10.81 -0.18 10.60
C LYS A 33 9.36 0.28 10.74
N ALA A 34 8.57 0.00 9.71
CA ALA A 34 7.13 0.22 9.69
C ALA A 34 6.42 -0.96 9.03
N ALA A 35 5.20 -1.23 9.44
CA ALA A 35 4.35 -2.25 8.83
C ALA A 35 3.08 -1.59 8.28
N VAL A 36 2.62 -2.02 7.10
CA VAL A 36 1.32 -1.62 6.55
C VAL A 36 0.50 -2.84 6.18
N VAL A 37 -0.81 -2.72 6.26
CA VAL A 37 -1.75 -3.82 6.00
C VAL A 37 -2.40 -3.67 4.64
N ILE A 38 -2.32 -4.73 3.84
CA ILE A 38 -3.20 -4.95 2.69
C ILE A 38 -4.32 -5.88 3.17
N GLY A 39 -5.38 -5.28 3.72
CA GLY A 39 -6.52 -6.02 4.24
C GLY A 39 -7.48 -6.43 3.12
N VAL A 40 -7.47 -7.71 2.74
CA VAL A 40 -8.40 -8.27 1.73
C VAL A 40 -9.70 -8.69 2.41
N THR A 41 -10.80 -8.10 1.96
CA THR A 41 -12.14 -8.33 2.57
C THR A 41 -13.23 -8.30 1.51
N SER A 42 -14.49 -8.58 1.91
CA SER A 42 -15.66 -8.40 1.04
C SER A 42 -16.10 -6.94 1.04
N HIS A 43 -16.41 -6.39 -0.13
CA HIS A 43 -16.97 -5.04 -0.26
C HIS A 43 -18.37 -4.98 0.38
N SER A 44 -18.64 -3.93 1.15
CA SER A 44 -19.84 -3.79 1.97
C SER A 44 -21.17 -3.87 1.18
N GLU A 45 -21.18 -3.39 -0.07
CA GLU A 45 -22.39 -3.32 -0.90
C GLU A 45 -22.47 -4.44 -1.94
N THR A 46 -21.33 -4.87 -2.51
CA THR A 46 -21.30 -5.77 -3.67
C THR A 46 -20.85 -7.18 -3.33
N ASN A 47 -20.37 -7.42 -2.11
CA ASN A 47 -19.75 -8.68 -1.68
C ASN A 47 -18.61 -9.18 -2.56
N SER A 48 -18.04 -8.30 -3.40
CA SER A 48 -16.83 -8.58 -4.17
C SER A 48 -15.60 -8.38 -3.30
N ALA A 49 -14.50 -9.04 -3.64
CA ALA A 49 -13.23 -8.84 -2.93
C ALA A 49 -12.70 -7.42 -3.16
N CYS A 50 -12.24 -6.78 -2.08
CA CYS A 50 -11.66 -5.45 -2.08
C CYS A 50 -10.49 -5.35 -1.09
N ILE A 51 -9.71 -4.28 -1.18
CA ILE A 51 -8.75 -3.90 -0.14
C ILE A 51 -9.14 -2.56 0.48
N PHE A 52 -8.69 -2.32 1.72
CA PHE A 52 -8.84 -1.03 2.36
C PHE A 52 -7.74 -0.04 1.93
N LEU A 53 -8.16 1.20 1.71
CA LEU A 53 -7.29 2.37 1.63
C LEU A 53 -7.85 3.43 2.58
N THR A 54 -7.01 4.10 3.34
CA THR A 54 -7.40 5.15 4.26
C THR A 54 -6.99 6.52 3.75
N ARG A 55 -7.75 7.55 4.14
CA ARG A 55 -7.32 8.93 4.09
C ARG A 55 -7.01 9.38 5.50
N ARG A 56 -5.78 9.82 5.73
CA ARG A 56 -5.31 10.24 7.06
C ARG A 56 -6.03 11.49 7.52
N SER A 57 -6.31 11.56 8.83
CA SER A 57 -6.98 12.70 9.45
C SER A 57 -6.17 13.99 9.28
N SER A 58 -6.89 15.10 9.07
CA SER A 58 -6.29 16.46 9.06
C SER A 58 -5.75 16.91 10.41
N LYS A 59 -6.09 16.20 11.49
CA LYS A 59 -5.59 16.46 12.85
C LYS A 59 -4.15 16.00 13.04
N LEU A 60 -3.64 15.10 12.19
CA LEU A 60 -2.29 14.58 12.27
C LEU A 60 -1.26 15.65 11.87
N ARG A 61 -0.14 15.69 12.60
CA ARG A 61 0.95 16.65 12.34
C ARG A 61 1.76 16.34 11.08
N LYS A 62 1.80 15.06 10.68
CA LYS A 62 2.55 14.59 9.51
C LYS A 62 1.64 13.80 8.57
N HIS A 63 1.86 13.95 7.27
CA HIS A 63 1.13 13.23 6.23
C HIS A 63 -0.40 13.41 6.30
N SER A 64 -0.85 14.56 6.81
CA SER A 64 -2.26 14.93 6.92
C SER A 64 -2.95 14.88 5.56
N GLY A 65 -4.14 14.25 5.50
CA GLY A 65 -4.95 14.15 4.30
C GLY A 65 -4.40 13.24 3.19
N GLN A 66 -3.23 12.62 3.38
CA GLN A 66 -2.66 11.68 2.42
C GLN A 66 -3.40 10.34 2.43
N PHE A 67 -3.40 9.69 1.27
CA PHE A 67 -3.90 8.32 1.13
C PHE A 67 -2.81 7.33 1.53
N ALA A 68 -3.16 6.36 2.36
CA ALA A 68 -2.24 5.36 2.88
C ALA A 68 -2.96 4.01 3.10
N LEU A 69 -2.20 2.94 3.08
CA LEU A 69 -2.63 1.68 3.69
C LEU A 69 -2.61 1.82 5.21
N PRO A 70 -3.52 1.16 5.96
CA PRO A 70 -3.45 1.14 7.42
C PRO A 70 -2.09 0.66 7.89
N GLY A 71 -1.49 1.33 8.89
CA GLY A 71 -0.19 0.92 9.37
C GLY A 71 0.61 2.03 10.02
N GLY A 72 1.71 1.62 10.66
CA GLY A 72 2.58 2.53 11.39
C GLY A 72 3.94 1.95 11.73
N LYS A 73 4.59 2.53 12.73
CA LYS A 73 5.91 2.11 13.18
C LYS A 73 5.84 0.78 13.94
N VAL A 74 6.88 0.00 13.79
CA VAL A 74 7.11 -1.19 14.62
C VAL A 74 7.70 -0.75 15.95
N ASP A 75 7.05 -1.14 17.04
CA ASP A 75 7.52 -0.82 18.40
C ASP A 75 8.73 -1.68 18.81
N PRO A 76 9.51 -1.26 19.82
CA PRO A 76 10.61 -2.07 20.34
C PRO A 76 10.12 -3.46 20.80
N ASN A 77 10.79 -4.50 20.31
CA ASN A 77 10.47 -5.93 20.58
C ASN A 77 9.16 -6.42 19.95
N GLU A 78 8.54 -5.66 19.07
CA GLU A 78 7.39 -6.08 18.30
C GLU A 78 7.82 -6.73 16.98
N SER A 79 7.11 -7.75 16.53
CA SER A 79 7.31 -8.27 15.17
C SER A 79 6.58 -7.40 14.13
N ILE A 80 7.01 -7.51 12.85
CA ILE A 80 6.33 -6.81 11.73
C ILE A 80 4.83 -7.18 11.68
N THR A 81 4.53 -8.46 11.88
CA THR A 81 3.14 -8.95 11.86
C THR A 81 2.33 -8.41 13.04
N ASP A 82 2.90 -8.38 14.25
CA ASP A 82 2.22 -7.83 15.42
C ASP A 82 1.92 -6.34 15.22
N ALA A 83 2.89 -5.57 14.72
CA ALA A 83 2.71 -4.16 14.40
C ALA A 83 1.58 -3.95 13.38
N ALA A 84 1.57 -4.73 12.31
CA ALA A 84 0.53 -4.66 11.28
C ALA A 84 -0.87 -4.92 11.86
N LEU A 85 -1.02 -5.97 12.67
CA LEU A 85 -2.30 -6.33 13.27
C LEU A 85 -2.75 -5.33 14.34
N ARG A 86 -1.82 -4.80 15.13
CA ARG A 86 -2.10 -3.74 16.12
C ARG A 86 -2.59 -2.48 15.42
N GLU A 87 -1.87 -1.99 14.41
CA GLU A 87 -2.23 -0.77 13.65
C GLU A 87 -3.60 -0.93 12.94
N LEU A 88 -3.89 -2.12 12.38
CA LEU A 88 -5.20 -2.42 11.80
C LEU A 88 -6.31 -2.29 12.84
N SER A 89 -6.07 -2.76 14.07
CA SER A 89 -7.00 -2.64 15.18
C SER A 89 -7.15 -1.19 15.66
N GLU A 90 -6.05 -0.45 15.79
CA GLU A 90 -6.03 0.93 16.28
C GLU A 90 -6.68 1.90 15.29
N GLU A 91 -6.34 1.79 14.00
CA GLU A 91 -6.85 2.68 12.95
C GLU A 91 -8.26 2.33 12.48
N LEU A 92 -8.59 1.03 12.35
CA LEU A 92 -9.85 0.56 11.75
C LEU A 92 -10.78 -0.21 12.70
N GLY A 93 -10.37 -0.49 13.94
CA GLY A 93 -11.16 -1.29 14.89
C GLY A 93 -11.20 -2.80 14.54
N LEU A 94 -10.48 -3.23 13.52
CA LEU A 94 -10.51 -4.61 13.02
C LEU A 94 -9.48 -5.48 13.73
N ILE A 95 -9.93 -6.25 14.73
CA ILE A 95 -9.06 -7.20 15.45
C ILE A 95 -8.88 -8.47 14.63
N GLN A 96 -7.65 -8.74 14.22
CA GLN A 96 -7.28 -9.94 13.45
C GLN A 96 -6.23 -10.75 14.21
N ARG A 97 -6.14 -12.05 13.86
CA ARG A 97 -5.20 -12.99 14.45
C ARG A 97 -4.09 -13.33 13.45
N HIS A 98 -3.00 -13.93 13.93
CA HIS A 98 -1.88 -14.35 13.07
C HIS A 98 -2.28 -15.34 11.98
N ASP A 99 -3.32 -16.16 12.19
CA ASP A 99 -3.83 -17.12 11.22
C ASP A 99 -4.59 -16.46 10.04
N SER A 100 -4.91 -15.18 10.16
CA SER A 100 -5.44 -14.35 9.07
C SER A 100 -4.36 -13.77 8.16
N VAL A 101 -3.08 -13.84 8.53
CA VAL A 101 -1.98 -13.33 7.72
C VAL A 101 -1.65 -14.32 6.60
N LEU A 102 -1.76 -13.88 5.36
CA LEU A 102 -1.48 -14.69 4.18
C LEU A 102 -0.01 -14.65 3.76
N GLY A 103 0.71 -13.60 4.13
CA GLY A 103 2.13 -13.42 3.81
C GLY A 103 2.55 -11.96 3.77
N THR A 104 3.76 -11.71 3.29
CA THR A 104 4.34 -10.36 3.16
C THR A 104 4.80 -10.11 1.73
N LEU A 105 5.01 -8.84 1.37
CA LEU A 105 5.67 -8.41 0.15
C LEU A 105 7.07 -7.87 0.47
N ASP A 106 7.77 -7.36 -0.54
CA ASP A 106 9.10 -6.79 -0.35
C ASP A 106 9.11 -5.61 0.60
N ASP A 107 10.17 -5.51 1.37
CA ASP A 107 10.46 -4.28 2.10
C ASP A 107 10.67 -3.11 1.13
N MET A 108 10.02 -1.99 1.43
CA MET A 108 10.11 -0.77 0.65
C MET A 108 10.81 0.32 1.46
N PRO A 109 12.09 0.61 1.17
CA PRO A 109 12.79 1.73 1.78
C PRO A 109 12.23 3.05 1.25
N THR A 110 12.13 4.05 2.11
CA THR A 110 11.59 5.37 1.77
C THR A 110 12.60 6.47 2.04
N GLN A 111 12.57 7.55 1.24
CA GLN A 111 13.44 8.72 1.45
C GLN A 111 13.10 9.46 2.75
N SER A 112 11.92 9.24 3.32
CA SER A 112 11.53 9.76 4.64
C SER A 112 12.13 8.98 5.82
N GLY A 113 13.02 7.99 5.56
CA GLY A 113 13.75 7.25 6.59
C GLY A 113 13.02 6.04 7.16
N PHE A 114 12.03 5.51 6.46
CA PHE A 114 11.33 4.29 6.85
C PHE A 114 11.68 3.12 5.93
N CYS A 115 11.61 1.92 6.49
CA CYS A 115 11.54 0.65 5.76
C CYS A 115 10.16 0.06 6.01
N ILE A 116 9.30 0.07 4.99
CA ILE A 116 7.90 -0.35 5.09
C ILE A 116 7.78 -1.79 4.62
N THR A 117 7.29 -2.68 5.50
CA THR A 117 6.95 -4.07 5.14
C THR A 117 5.44 -4.20 4.96
N PRO A 118 4.93 -4.53 3.75
CA PRO A 118 3.52 -4.79 3.52
C PRO A 118 3.14 -6.20 4.00
N VAL A 119 2.09 -6.28 4.82
CA VAL A 119 1.52 -7.53 5.34
C VAL A 119 0.15 -7.74 4.73
N VAL A 120 -0.07 -8.86 4.06
CA VAL A 120 -1.36 -9.22 3.45
C VAL A 120 -2.19 -9.98 4.46
N VAL A 121 -3.36 -9.45 4.80
CA VAL A 121 -4.26 -9.97 5.82
C VAL A 121 -5.60 -10.29 5.21
N TRP A 122 -6.11 -11.51 5.45
CA TRP A 122 -7.45 -11.91 5.08
C TRP A 122 -8.44 -11.54 6.18
N ILE A 123 -9.45 -10.77 5.85
CA ILE A 123 -10.47 -10.30 6.77
C ILE A 123 -11.82 -10.90 6.36
N GLU A 124 -12.29 -11.90 7.10
CA GLU A 124 -13.52 -12.65 6.78
C GLU A 124 -14.74 -11.74 6.66
N ASN A 125 -14.85 -10.76 7.54
CA ASN A 125 -15.90 -9.76 7.47
C ASN A 125 -15.45 -8.45 8.10
N GLN A 126 -16.10 -7.36 7.72
CA GLN A 126 -15.79 -6.02 8.18
C GLN A 126 -16.89 -5.44 9.11
N ARG A 127 -17.69 -6.30 9.76
CA ARG A 127 -18.83 -5.84 10.60
C ARG A 127 -18.37 -4.94 11.75
N ASP A 128 -17.16 -5.17 12.24
CA ASP A 128 -16.56 -4.41 13.35
C ASP A 128 -15.75 -3.20 12.86
N LEU A 129 -15.84 -2.86 11.57
CA LEU A 129 -15.14 -1.70 11.00
C LEU A 129 -15.57 -0.42 11.75
N ASN A 130 -14.66 0.13 12.52
CA ASN A 130 -14.87 1.32 13.36
C ASN A 130 -13.64 2.22 13.31
N PRO A 131 -13.47 3.03 12.25
CA PRO A 131 -12.29 3.86 12.07
C PRO A 131 -12.09 4.87 13.20
N ASN A 132 -10.86 4.98 13.69
CA ASN A 132 -10.49 5.99 14.68
C ASN A 132 -10.46 7.39 14.01
N PRO A 133 -11.38 8.32 14.38
CA PRO A 133 -11.50 9.61 13.71
C PRO A 133 -10.33 10.57 13.98
N ASP A 134 -9.47 10.25 14.94
CA ASP A 134 -8.26 11.03 15.19
C ASP A 134 -7.14 10.70 14.21
N GLU A 135 -7.15 9.50 13.63
CA GLU A 135 -6.13 9.02 12.70
C GLU A 135 -6.65 8.86 11.28
N VAL A 136 -7.89 8.43 11.11
CA VAL A 136 -8.50 8.11 9.82
C VAL A 136 -9.69 9.02 9.56
N ALA A 137 -9.58 9.87 8.53
CA ALA A 137 -10.68 10.72 8.10
C ALA A 137 -11.73 9.95 7.27
N GLN A 138 -11.27 8.96 6.49
CA GLN A 138 -12.15 8.18 5.62
C GLN A 138 -11.49 6.84 5.26
N VAL A 139 -12.31 5.80 5.13
CA VAL A 139 -11.93 4.47 4.62
C VAL A 139 -12.56 4.29 3.25
N TYR A 140 -11.78 3.79 2.31
CA TYR A 140 -12.20 3.42 0.97
C TYR A 140 -12.04 1.92 0.78
N GLN A 141 -12.92 1.33 0.00
CA GLN A 141 -12.88 -0.08 -0.40
C GLN A 141 -12.57 -0.15 -1.89
N ILE A 142 -11.35 -0.56 -2.24
CA ILE A 142 -10.89 -0.65 -3.61
C ILE A 142 -11.17 -2.07 -4.12
N PRO A 143 -12.09 -2.27 -5.08
CA PRO A 143 -12.36 -3.60 -5.64
C PRO A 143 -11.11 -4.22 -6.26
N LEU A 144 -10.84 -5.51 -6.02
CA LEU A 144 -9.70 -6.18 -6.62
C LEU A 144 -9.79 -6.21 -8.16
N ALA A 145 -11.00 -6.24 -8.72
CA ALA A 145 -11.22 -6.14 -10.16
C ALA A 145 -10.73 -4.80 -10.75
N GLU A 146 -10.79 -3.71 -9.96
CA GLU A 146 -10.22 -2.42 -10.36
C GLU A 146 -8.69 -2.51 -10.40
N LEU A 147 -8.08 -3.19 -9.42
CA LEU A 147 -6.62 -3.36 -9.38
C LEU A 147 -6.11 -4.15 -10.59
N GLU A 148 -6.84 -5.17 -11.07
CA GLU A 148 -6.44 -5.93 -12.26
C GLU A 148 -6.35 -5.06 -13.52
N SER A 149 -7.17 -4.02 -13.62
CA SER A 149 -7.27 -3.12 -14.78
C SER A 149 -6.58 -1.78 -14.62
N LEU A 150 -5.71 -1.62 -13.58
CA LEU A 150 -5.05 -0.34 -13.30
C LEU A 150 -4.18 0.15 -14.45
N ASP A 151 -4.35 1.43 -14.77
CA ASP A 151 -3.44 2.18 -15.64
C ASP A 151 -2.29 2.75 -14.79
N LEU A 152 -1.11 2.15 -14.95
CA LEU A 152 0.10 2.53 -14.25
C LEU A 152 0.76 3.72 -14.91
N LYS A 153 1.07 4.76 -14.14
CA LYS A 153 1.90 5.88 -14.59
C LYS A 153 3.17 5.98 -13.76
N ILE A 154 4.30 6.01 -14.45
CA ILE A 154 5.61 6.27 -13.87
C ILE A 154 6.03 7.65 -14.35
N SER A 155 6.32 8.55 -13.40
CA SER A 155 6.87 9.88 -13.67
C SER A 155 8.26 10.00 -13.07
N ARG A 156 9.14 10.77 -13.73
CA ARG A 156 10.45 11.11 -13.19
C ARG A 156 10.38 12.48 -12.54
N GLU A 157 10.70 12.55 -11.26
CA GLU A 157 10.88 13.82 -10.57
C GLU A 157 12.36 14.22 -10.64
N ASN A 158 12.69 15.21 -11.49
CA ASN A 158 14.01 15.79 -11.56
C ASN A 158 14.37 16.54 -10.27
N ALA A 159 15.66 16.54 -9.92
CA ALA A 159 16.20 17.24 -8.76
C ALA A 159 15.92 18.77 -8.76
N ASP A 160 15.62 19.36 -9.92
CA ASP A 160 15.36 20.80 -10.09
C ASP A 160 13.87 21.12 -10.09
N ALA A 161 13.38 21.52 -8.93
CA ALA A 161 11.98 21.66 -8.54
C ALA A 161 11.29 22.98 -8.98
N ASN A 162 11.62 23.57 -10.14
CA ASN A 162 10.96 24.76 -10.67
C ASN A 162 10.26 24.55 -12.03
N LEU A 163 10.15 23.31 -12.51
CA LEU A 163 9.57 23.00 -13.81
C LEU A 163 8.09 22.63 -13.67
N THR A 164 7.27 23.17 -14.59
CA THR A 164 5.87 22.79 -14.72
C THR A 164 5.71 21.38 -15.28
N PRO A 165 4.55 20.70 -15.10
CA PRO A 165 4.31 19.36 -15.63
C PRO A 165 4.55 19.19 -17.13
N GLN A 166 4.49 20.28 -17.92
CA GLN A 166 4.74 20.28 -19.36
C GLN A 166 6.24 20.32 -19.71
N GLU A 167 7.08 20.87 -18.85
CA GLU A 167 8.54 20.92 -19.03
C GLU A 167 9.23 19.60 -18.64
N LEU A 168 8.58 18.79 -17.78
CA LEU A 168 9.05 17.45 -17.39
C LEU A 168 9.00 16.43 -18.53
N ILE A 169 8.17 16.65 -19.56
CA ILE A 169 8.01 15.73 -20.70
C ILE A 169 9.10 15.93 -21.76
N SER A 170 9.80 17.07 -21.78
CA SER A 170 10.74 17.45 -22.87
C SER A 170 12.22 17.17 -22.60
N ASN A 171 12.64 16.84 -21.37
CA ASN A 171 14.04 16.64 -21.04
C ASN A 171 14.39 15.15 -20.89
N ASN A 172 14.80 14.57 -22.01
CA ASN A 172 15.26 13.17 -22.12
C ASN A 172 16.79 13.10 -21.97
N ASP A 173 17.35 13.54 -20.85
CA ASP A 173 18.78 13.41 -20.60
C ASP A 173 19.08 12.51 -19.40
N ASN A 174 19.91 11.49 -19.66
CA ASN A 174 20.43 10.49 -18.74
C ASN A 174 21.35 11.11 -17.67
N SER A 175 20.80 11.75 -16.64
CA SER A 175 21.55 12.15 -15.46
C SER A 175 21.15 11.31 -14.24
N SER A 176 22.12 10.63 -13.68
CA SER A 176 22.07 9.84 -12.44
C SER A 176 21.56 10.67 -11.26
N GLY A 177 20.28 10.56 -10.94
CA GLY A 177 19.62 11.31 -9.87
C GLY A 177 18.10 11.37 -9.98
N ASP A 178 17.52 10.82 -11.04
CA ASP A 178 16.09 10.84 -11.28
C ASP A 178 15.35 9.90 -10.33
N ASN A 179 14.49 10.47 -9.52
CA ASN A 179 13.59 9.74 -8.64
C ASN A 179 12.37 9.29 -9.45
N GLU A 180 12.29 8.02 -9.80
CA GLU A 180 11.11 7.47 -10.46
C GLU A 180 9.98 7.32 -9.44
N VAL A 181 8.91 8.07 -9.61
CA VAL A 181 7.72 8.04 -8.75
C VAL A 181 6.60 7.32 -9.47
N MET A 182 6.08 6.28 -8.82
CA MET A 182 4.90 5.58 -9.31
C MET A 182 3.63 6.27 -8.84
N SER A 183 2.65 6.36 -9.71
CA SER A 183 1.31 6.81 -9.37
C SER A 183 0.23 5.92 -9.98
N LEU A 184 -0.86 5.73 -9.24
CA LEU A 184 -2.04 4.95 -9.65
C LEU A 184 -3.28 5.82 -9.50
N TYR A 185 -4.04 5.96 -10.57
CA TYR A 185 -5.39 6.53 -10.47
C TYR A 185 -6.36 5.43 -10.04
N LEU A 186 -7.11 5.68 -8.96
CA LEU A 186 -8.09 4.76 -8.40
C LEU A 186 -9.50 5.30 -8.67
N PRO A 187 -10.24 4.77 -9.67
CA PRO A 187 -11.57 5.21 -10.04
C PRO A 187 -12.58 5.18 -8.89
N SER A 188 -12.56 4.14 -8.06
CA SER A 188 -13.46 3.99 -6.88
C SER A 188 -13.26 5.08 -5.83
N VAL A 189 -12.06 5.68 -5.77
CA VAL A 189 -11.71 6.79 -4.86
C VAL A 189 -11.82 8.15 -5.56
N GLY A 190 -11.71 8.17 -6.89
CA GLY A 190 -11.68 9.38 -7.70
C GLY A 190 -10.38 10.19 -7.54
N THR A 191 -9.27 9.53 -7.19
CA THR A 191 -7.99 10.22 -6.95
C THR A 191 -6.78 9.43 -7.43
N THR A 192 -5.65 10.11 -7.50
CA THR A 192 -4.35 9.49 -7.76
C THR A 192 -3.59 9.29 -6.45
N VAL A 193 -3.12 8.08 -6.20
CA VAL A 193 -2.20 7.76 -5.12
C VAL A 193 -0.78 7.64 -5.66
N TYR A 194 0.22 7.91 -4.80
CA TYR A 194 1.63 7.93 -5.15
C TYR A 194 2.42 6.94 -4.31
N SER A 195 3.65 6.63 -4.75
CA SER A 195 4.60 5.85 -3.93
C SER A 195 4.80 6.50 -2.55
N PRO A 196 4.96 5.70 -1.47
CA PRO A 196 5.11 4.25 -1.46
C PRO A 196 3.79 3.48 -1.62
N THR A 197 2.65 4.06 -1.28
CA THR A 197 1.34 3.41 -1.30
C THR A 197 1.00 2.82 -2.68
N ALA A 198 1.21 3.60 -3.75
CA ALA A 198 0.96 3.15 -5.11
C ALA A 198 1.83 1.94 -5.49
N ALA A 199 3.13 1.98 -5.16
CA ALA A 199 4.07 0.91 -5.45
C ALA A 199 3.71 -0.39 -4.70
N ILE A 200 3.31 -0.29 -3.44
CA ILE A 200 2.88 -1.42 -2.62
C ILE A 200 1.59 -2.05 -3.19
N ILE A 201 0.59 -1.24 -3.54
CA ILE A 201 -0.66 -1.73 -4.17
C ILE A 201 -0.36 -2.40 -5.51
N TYR A 202 0.53 -1.81 -6.31
CA TYR A 202 0.95 -2.39 -7.59
C TYR A 202 1.68 -3.72 -7.40
N GLN A 203 2.60 -3.83 -6.44
CA GLN A 203 3.26 -5.10 -6.15
C GLN A 203 2.27 -6.16 -5.66
N PHE A 204 1.31 -5.79 -4.81
CA PHE A 204 0.24 -6.70 -4.40
C PHE A 204 -0.54 -7.23 -5.61
N ARG A 205 -0.96 -6.34 -6.52
CA ARG A 205 -1.61 -6.75 -7.77
C ARG A 205 -0.77 -7.76 -8.55
N GLU A 206 0.48 -7.40 -8.81
CA GLU A 206 1.38 -8.24 -9.62
C GLU A 206 1.62 -9.61 -8.98
N VAL A 207 1.97 -9.63 -7.70
CA VAL A 207 2.35 -10.86 -6.99
C VAL A 207 1.12 -11.67 -6.60
N ALA A 208 0.19 -11.05 -5.87
CA ALA A 208 -0.90 -11.77 -5.23
C ALA A 208 -2.09 -12.04 -6.17
N LEU A 209 -2.37 -11.14 -7.14
CA LEU A 209 -3.50 -11.33 -8.06
C LEU A 209 -3.08 -11.93 -9.41
N LEU A 210 -1.90 -11.58 -9.94
CA LEU A 210 -1.46 -12.02 -11.27
C LEU A 210 -0.38 -13.11 -11.24
N GLY A 211 0.29 -13.35 -10.10
CA GLY A 211 1.35 -14.35 -9.95
C GLY A 211 2.69 -13.94 -10.57
N ASN A 212 2.92 -12.67 -10.80
CA ASN A 212 4.17 -12.13 -11.33
C ASN A 212 5.20 -11.90 -10.22
N ALA A 213 6.50 -11.89 -10.54
CA ALA A 213 7.59 -11.64 -9.58
C ALA A 213 8.09 -10.18 -9.64
N THR A 214 7.17 -9.22 -9.69
CA THR A 214 7.48 -7.80 -9.86
C THR A 214 8.08 -7.19 -8.58
N ARG A 215 9.14 -6.38 -8.72
CA ARG A 215 9.82 -5.65 -7.65
C ARG A 215 9.59 -4.15 -7.78
N VAL A 216 9.39 -3.48 -6.65
CA VAL A 216 8.98 -2.06 -6.61
C VAL A 216 9.84 -1.19 -5.69
N ALA A 217 10.81 -1.75 -4.98
CA ALA A 217 11.64 -1.04 -3.99
C ALA A 217 12.50 0.09 -4.59
N HIS A 218 12.63 0.16 -5.92
CA HIS A 218 13.35 1.22 -6.64
C HIS A 218 12.53 2.49 -6.86
N PHE A 219 11.20 2.44 -6.68
CA PHE A 219 10.36 3.63 -6.82
C PHE A 219 10.50 4.53 -5.60
N GLY A 220 10.78 5.81 -5.86
CA GLY A 220 10.91 6.83 -4.83
C GLY A 220 9.57 7.44 -4.42
N GLN A 221 9.62 8.32 -3.43
CA GLN A 221 8.49 9.11 -2.97
C GLN A 221 8.47 10.48 -3.65
N PRO A 222 7.30 11.03 -3.99
CA PRO A 222 7.21 12.41 -4.46
C PRO A 222 7.60 13.38 -3.32
N ARG A 223 8.26 14.47 -3.65
CA ARG A 223 8.79 15.44 -2.66
C ARG A 223 7.71 16.02 -1.74
N PHE A 224 6.49 16.22 -2.23
CA PHE A 224 5.38 16.71 -1.40
C PHE A 224 4.98 15.72 -0.30
N ALA A 225 5.30 14.43 -0.44
CA ALA A 225 4.98 13.39 0.55
C ALA A 225 6.00 13.30 1.71
N TRP A 226 7.09 14.09 1.67
CA TRP A 226 8.13 14.06 2.71
C TRP A 226 7.84 14.99 3.90
N ARG A 227 6.78 15.81 3.83
CA ARG A 227 6.44 16.85 4.82
C ARG A 227 5.38 16.40 5.80
#